data_8abdc0e36d906802d45779c2dd71f6e2
#
_entry.id   8abdc0e36d906802d45779c2dd71f6e2
#
_cell.length_a   1.000
_cell.length_b   1.000
_cell.length_c   1.000
_cell.angle_alpha   90.00
_cell.angle_beta   90.00
_cell.angle_gamma   90.00
#
_symmetry.space_group_name_H-M   'P 1'
#
loop_
_entity.id
_entity.type
_entity.pdbx_description
1 polymer ?
#
loop_
_entity_poly.entity_id
_entity_poly.type
_entity_poly.pdbx_seq_one_letter_code
_entity_poly.pdbx_strand_id
1 'polypeptide(L)' 'MNENTKLAITAIGALAEMCGELRRQLIKNGFTQKEAQDLVGRYLTATVTPNKHKEEN' A
#
# COMPACT_ATOMS: atom_id res chain seq x y z
N MET A 1 -14.88 6.10 -20.29
CA MET A 1 -13.64 6.13 -19.52
C MET A 1 -12.50 5.79 -20.42
N ASN A 2 -11.46 6.61 -20.43
CA ASN A 2 -10.38 6.32 -21.36
C ASN A 2 -9.44 5.28 -20.79
N GLU A 3 -8.51 4.87 -21.58
CA GLU A 3 -7.62 3.78 -21.23
C GLU A 3 -6.76 4.10 -20.03
N ASN A 4 -6.25 5.32 -19.95
CA ASN A 4 -5.42 5.67 -18.82
C ASN A 4 -6.18 5.67 -17.51
N THR A 5 -7.43 6.10 -17.55
CA THR A 5 -8.26 6.08 -16.35
C THR A 5 -8.53 4.65 -15.92
N LYS A 6 -8.79 3.77 -16.88
CA LYS A 6 -9.04 2.38 -16.57
C LYS A 6 -7.81 1.72 -15.94
N LEU A 7 -6.63 2.03 -16.48
CA LEU A 7 -5.41 1.47 -15.92
C LEU A 7 -5.18 1.98 -14.50
N ALA A 8 -5.46 3.25 -14.26
CA ALA A 8 -5.28 3.81 -12.94
C ALA A 8 -6.20 3.15 -11.93
N ILE A 9 -7.46 2.93 -12.31
CA ILE A 9 -8.41 2.29 -11.42
C ILE A 9 -7.98 0.86 -11.13
N THR A 10 -7.49 0.15 -12.15
CA THR A 10 -7.03 -1.21 -11.96
C THR A 10 -5.84 -1.25 -11.01
N ALA A 11 -4.91 -0.31 -11.17
CA ALA A 11 -3.73 -0.28 -10.31
C ALA A 11 -4.11 0.00 -8.88
N ILE A 12 -5.07 0.91 -8.66
CA ILE A 12 -5.53 1.21 -7.32
C ILE A 12 -6.19 -0.01 -6.70
N GLY A 13 -6.99 -0.72 -7.48
CA GLY A 13 -7.63 -1.93 -6.99
C GLY A 13 -6.62 -2.98 -6.59
N ALA A 14 -5.60 -3.18 -7.41
CA ALA A 14 -4.58 -4.17 -7.10
C ALA A 14 -3.82 -3.77 -5.83
N LEU A 15 -3.52 -2.49 -5.70
CA LEU A 15 -2.82 -2.03 -4.52
C LEU A 15 -3.65 -2.24 -3.27
N ALA A 16 -4.96 -1.95 -3.36
CA ALA A 16 -5.85 -2.14 -2.23
C ALA A 16 -5.90 -3.61 -1.81
N GLU A 17 -5.93 -4.52 -2.79
CA GLU A 17 -5.97 -5.93 -2.48
C GLU A 17 -4.66 -6.38 -1.83
N MET A 18 -3.55 -5.86 -2.29
CA MET A 18 -2.27 -6.19 -1.69
C MET A 18 -2.20 -5.70 -0.26
N CYS A 19 -2.69 -4.51 0.00
CA CYS A 19 -2.69 -3.98 1.36
C CYS A 19 -3.56 -4.82 2.27
N GLY A 20 -4.71 -5.28 1.78
CA GLY A 20 -5.59 -6.12 2.56
C GLY A 20 -4.94 -7.46 2.89
N GLU A 21 -4.27 -8.04 1.92
CA GLU A 21 -3.63 -9.31 2.15
C GLU A 21 -2.46 -9.15 3.12
N LEU A 22 -1.69 -8.08 2.98
CA LEU A 22 -0.59 -7.82 3.88
C LEU A 22 -1.10 -7.67 5.31
N ARG A 23 -2.19 -6.95 5.49
CA ARG A 23 -2.75 -6.77 6.81
C ARG A 23 -3.16 -8.11 7.41
N ARG A 24 -3.84 -8.94 6.61
CA ARG A 24 -4.28 -10.24 7.10
C ARG A 24 -3.08 -11.11 7.51
N GLN A 25 -2.02 -11.08 6.71
CA GLN A 25 -0.87 -11.89 7.01
C GLN A 25 -0.17 -11.41 8.27
N LEU A 26 -0.12 -10.10 8.49
CA LEU A 26 0.48 -9.58 9.69
C LEU A 26 -0.30 -10.01 10.92
N ILE A 27 -1.62 -9.90 10.87
CA ILE A 27 -2.44 -10.30 12.00
C ILE A 27 -2.30 -11.80 12.24
N LYS A 28 -2.27 -12.58 11.16
CA LYS A 28 -2.12 -14.01 11.30
C LYS A 28 -0.80 -14.36 11.96
N ASN A 29 0.21 -13.55 11.77
CA ASN A 29 1.51 -13.79 12.34
C ASN A 29 1.74 -13.09 13.67
N GLY A 30 0.70 -12.65 14.30
CA GLY A 30 0.83 -12.17 15.68
C GLY A 30 0.80 -10.66 15.88
N PHE A 31 0.70 -9.89 14.82
CA PHE A 31 0.63 -8.45 14.99
C PHE A 31 -0.80 -8.07 15.34
N THR A 32 -0.95 -7.03 16.13
CA THR A 32 -2.28 -6.54 16.46
C THR A 32 -2.84 -5.80 15.26
N GLN A 33 -4.14 -5.54 15.28
CA GLN A 33 -4.76 -4.79 14.20
C GLN A 33 -4.12 -3.42 14.04
N LYS A 34 -3.85 -2.76 15.15
CA LYS A 34 -3.25 -1.45 15.10
C LYS A 34 -1.85 -1.51 14.50
N GLU A 35 -1.07 -2.48 14.91
CA GLU A 35 0.26 -2.64 14.34
C GLU A 35 0.19 -2.95 12.86
N ALA A 36 -0.73 -3.81 12.47
CA ALA A 36 -0.86 -4.18 11.08
C ALA A 36 -1.27 -2.98 10.23
N GLN A 37 -2.21 -2.18 10.73
CA GLN A 37 -2.64 -1.01 10.01
C GLN A 37 -1.49 -0.02 9.84
N ASP A 38 -0.70 0.16 10.88
CA ASP A 38 0.41 1.07 10.83
C ASP A 38 1.45 0.60 9.80
N LEU A 39 1.74 -0.68 9.80
CA LEU A 39 2.70 -1.22 8.85
C LEU A 39 2.20 -1.15 7.43
N VAL A 40 0.91 -1.41 7.22
CA VAL A 40 0.33 -1.31 5.90
C VAL A 40 0.42 0.14 5.40
N GLY A 41 0.16 1.09 6.28
CA GLY A 41 0.26 2.49 5.92
C GLY A 41 1.66 2.86 5.49
N ARG A 42 2.67 2.35 6.19
CA ARG A 42 4.05 2.62 5.83
C ARG A 42 4.40 1.97 4.50
N TYR A 43 3.92 0.76 4.28
CA TYR A 43 4.15 0.08 3.03
C TYR A 43 3.53 0.86 1.87
N LEU A 44 2.32 1.31 2.07
CA LEU A 44 1.61 2.04 1.03
C LEU A 44 2.34 3.34 0.72
N THR A 45 2.78 4.06 1.74
CA THR A 45 3.49 5.29 1.53
C THR A 45 4.79 5.05 0.76
N ALA A 46 5.50 4.00 1.13
CA ALA A 46 6.75 3.70 0.46
C ALA A 46 6.53 3.29 -0.98
N THR A 47 5.38 2.67 -1.26
CA THR A 47 5.11 2.21 -2.60
C THR A 47 4.69 3.32 -3.52
N VAL A 48 3.79 4.19 -3.04
CA VAL A 48 3.25 5.19 -3.94
C VAL A 48 3.93 6.54 -3.86
N THR A 49 4.71 6.80 -2.83
CA THR A 49 5.38 8.08 -2.71
C THR A 49 6.76 7.98 -3.30
N PRO A 50 7.07 8.79 -4.27
CA PRO A 50 8.40 8.72 -4.85
C PRO A 50 9.41 9.04 -3.79
N ASN A 51 10.58 8.43 -3.98
CA ASN A 51 11.62 8.60 -3.06
C ASN A 51 12.13 9.98 -3.11
N LYS A 52 11.56 10.92 -2.46
CA LYS A 52 12.05 12.20 -2.53
C LYS A 52 12.96 12.56 -1.46
N HIS A 53 13.01 11.79 -0.46
CA HIS A 53 13.87 12.19 0.61
C HIS A 53 15.30 12.17 0.19
N LYS A 54 15.58 11.48 -0.87
CA LYS A 54 16.92 11.44 -1.22
C LYS A 54 17.31 12.70 -1.84
N GLU A 55 16.44 13.37 -2.44
CA GLU A 55 16.93 14.48 -3.07
C GLU A 55 17.10 15.59 -2.15
N GLU A 56 16.57 15.53 -1.02
CA GLU A 56 16.84 16.51 -0.16
C GLU A 56 18.00 16.32 0.51
N ASN A 57 18.63 15.63 0.16
CA ASN A 57 19.78 15.40 0.83
C ASN A 57 20.75 15.60 0.08
#